data_79caa9677427922b162aa3b622539b97
#
_entry.id   79caa9677427922b162aa3b622539b97
#
_cell.length_a   1.000
_cell.length_b   1.000
_cell.length_c   1.000
_cell.angle_alpha   90.00
_cell.angle_beta   90.00
_cell.angle_gamma   90.00
#
_symmetry.space_group_name_H-M   'P 1'
#
loop_
_entity.id
_entity.type
_entity.pdbx_description
1 polymer ?
#
loop_
_entity_poly.entity_id
_entity_poly.type
_entity_poly.pdbx_seq_one_letter_code
_entity_poly.pdbx_strand_id
1 'polypeptide(L)'
;MSRTPPSRWNRLDRWMVSFMAAYGIKLLRISVAIIFIWFGALKVIGRSPVYELISRTVYWVSPEFFVPFLGVWEIVVGVGLLCRLALRLTLLLFWLQLAGTFLVLLLRPDIAFQFGNPLLLTTEGEFVIKNLVLIASGLVIGSTVERT
;
A
#
# COMPACT_ATOMS: atom_id res chain seq x y z
N MET A 1 43.20 9.31 26.92
CA MET A 1 42.22 9.45 25.81
C MET A 1 40.96 10.05 26.40
N SER A 2 40.82 11.40 26.29
CA SER A 2 39.65 12.14 26.77
C SER A 2 38.49 11.95 25.79
N ARG A 3 37.48 11.16 26.16
CA ARG A 3 36.23 11.10 25.42
C ARG A 3 35.48 12.41 25.66
N THR A 4 35.46 13.30 24.68
CA THR A 4 34.61 14.48 24.71
C THR A 4 33.16 14.03 24.90
N PRO A 5 32.39 14.66 25.82
CA PRO A 5 30.99 14.32 26.02
C PRO A 5 30.21 14.56 24.72
N PRO A 6 29.28 13.66 24.34
CA PRO A 6 28.53 13.77 23.12
C PRO A 6 27.77 15.10 23.08
N SER A 7 27.90 15.85 22.00
CA SER A 7 27.19 17.11 21.80
C SER A 7 25.68 16.90 21.90
N ARG A 8 24.90 17.98 22.19
CA ARG A 8 23.40 17.88 22.23
C ARG A 8 22.83 17.31 20.94
N TRP A 9 23.44 17.64 19.79
CA TRP A 9 23.08 17.11 18.48
C TRP A 9 23.21 15.59 18.38
N ASN A 10 24.29 15.03 18.90
CA ASN A 10 24.51 13.56 18.92
C ASN A 10 23.54 12.83 19.84
N ARG A 11 22.97 13.51 20.83
CA ARG A 11 21.93 12.92 21.71
C ARG A 11 20.57 12.93 21.03
N LEU A 12 20.21 14.03 20.38
CA LEU A 12 18.96 14.15 19.62
C LEU A 12 18.94 13.16 18.46
N ASP A 13 20.01 13.11 17.67
CA ASP A 13 20.15 12.16 16.56
C ASP A 13 19.99 10.71 17.01
N ARG A 14 20.68 10.30 18.06
CA ARG A 14 20.54 8.94 18.61
C ARG A 14 19.12 8.64 19.10
N TRP A 15 18.46 9.61 19.71
CA TRP A 15 17.08 9.46 20.14
C TRP A 15 16.14 9.27 18.94
N MET A 16 16.28 10.09 17.90
CA MET A 16 15.50 9.98 16.65
C MET A 16 15.71 8.62 15.97
N VAL A 17 16.96 8.20 15.81
CA VAL A 17 17.29 6.90 15.22
C VAL A 17 16.71 5.75 16.04
N SER A 18 16.83 5.80 17.37
CA SER A 18 16.26 4.78 18.27
C SER A 18 14.75 4.74 18.19
N PHE A 19 14.08 5.89 18.09
CA PHE A 19 12.63 5.98 17.90
C PHE A 19 12.20 5.35 16.57
N MET A 20 12.87 5.72 15.48
CA MET A 20 12.58 5.14 14.15
C MET A 20 12.82 3.62 14.14
N ALA A 21 13.87 3.13 14.77
CA ALA A 21 14.15 1.71 14.87
C ALA A 21 13.10 0.95 15.71
N ALA A 22 12.59 1.57 16.77
CA ALA A 22 11.63 0.94 17.67
C ALA A 22 10.19 0.93 17.12
N TYR A 23 9.81 1.99 16.41
CA TYR A 23 8.41 2.22 16.04
C TYR A 23 8.17 2.22 14.52
N GLY A 24 9.20 2.42 13.69
CA GLY A 24 9.05 2.61 12.26
C GLY A 24 8.23 1.52 11.57
N ILE A 25 8.54 0.25 11.81
CA ILE A 25 7.82 -0.88 11.20
C ILE A 25 6.38 -0.99 11.72
N LYS A 26 6.16 -0.70 13.02
CA LYS A 26 4.81 -0.73 13.60
C LYS A 26 3.93 0.37 13.00
N LEU A 27 4.46 1.58 12.90
CA LEU A 27 3.77 2.71 12.28
C LEU A 27 3.49 2.47 10.81
N LEU A 28 4.48 1.96 10.07
CA LEU A 28 4.31 1.60 8.66
C LEU A 28 3.14 0.62 8.48
N ARG A 29 3.10 -0.46 9.25
CA ARG A 29 2.05 -1.47 9.19
C ARG A 29 0.68 -0.88 9.52
N ILE A 30 0.58 -0.06 10.58
CA ILE A 30 -0.67 0.60 10.98
C ILE A 30 -1.13 1.57 9.89
N SER A 31 -0.24 2.37 9.31
CA SER A 31 -0.56 3.32 8.25
C SER A 31 -1.09 2.61 7.01
N VAL A 32 -0.43 1.53 6.57
CA VAL A 32 -0.90 0.72 5.44
C VAL A 32 -2.27 0.10 5.75
N ALA A 33 -2.46 -0.42 6.97
CA ALA A 33 -3.75 -0.99 7.39
C ALA A 33 -4.89 0.04 7.34
N ILE A 34 -4.65 1.25 7.84
CA ILE A 34 -5.64 2.35 7.81
C ILE A 34 -6.00 2.71 6.37
N ILE A 35 -5.00 2.85 5.49
CA ILE A 35 -5.23 3.16 4.06
C ILE A 35 -6.09 2.09 3.41
N PHE A 36 -5.79 0.80 3.63
CA PHE A 36 -6.55 -0.31 3.06
C PHE A 36 -7.99 -0.36 3.58
N ILE A 37 -8.20 -0.18 4.89
CA ILE A 37 -9.55 -0.13 5.46
C ILE A 37 -10.33 1.05 4.89
N TRP A 38 -9.72 2.22 4.83
CA TRP A 38 -10.39 3.44 4.35
C TRP A 38 -10.77 3.34 2.88
N PHE A 39 -9.82 2.97 2.02
CA PHE A 39 -10.08 2.86 0.59
C PHE A 39 -11.03 1.71 0.26
N GLY A 40 -10.95 0.62 1.01
CA GLY A 40 -11.89 -0.47 0.91
C GLY A 40 -13.31 -0.03 1.29
N ALA A 41 -13.47 0.70 2.38
CA ALA A 41 -14.77 1.25 2.79
C ALA A 41 -15.36 2.18 1.73
N LEU A 42 -14.56 3.06 1.12
CA LEU A 42 -15.02 3.93 0.02
C LEU A 42 -15.52 3.14 -1.19
N LYS A 43 -14.91 2.00 -1.51
CA LYS A 43 -15.37 1.11 -2.59
C LYS A 43 -16.69 0.43 -2.24
N VAL A 44 -16.84 -0.03 -1.01
CA VAL A 44 -18.08 -0.70 -0.54
C VAL A 44 -19.26 0.26 -0.55
N ILE A 45 -19.07 1.52 -0.14
CA ILE A 45 -20.14 2.53 -0.13
C ILE A 45 -20.37 3.24 -1.49
N GLY A 46 -19.66 2.81 -2.56
CA GLY A 46 -19.79 3.37 -3.89
C GLY A 46 -19.25 4.81 -4.05
N ARG A 47 -18.32 5.23 -3.20
CA ARG A 47 -17.70 6.57 -3.21
C ARG A 47 -16.24 6.55 -3.62
N SER A 48 -15.78 5.47 -4.25
CA SER A 48 -14.38 5.32 -4.64
C SER A 48 -14.04 6.20 -5.85
N PRO A 49 -12.99 7.05 -5.78
CA PRO A 49 -12.53 7.85 -6.90
C PRO A 49 -11.95 7.01 -8.05
N VAL A 50 -11.55 5.75 -7.77
CA VAL A 50 -10.99 4.83 -8.76
C VAL A 50 -12.03 3.88 -9.38
N TYR A 51 -13.33 4.13 -9.14
CA TYR A 51 -14.41 3.29 -9.69
C TYR A 51 -14.32 3.18 -11.22
N GLU A 52 -14.19 4.32 -11.89
CA GLU A 52 -14.10 4.40 -13.36
C GLU A 52 -12.85 3.68 -13.88
N LEU A 53 -11.71 3.85 -13.22
CA LEU A 53 -10.47 3.17 -13.59
C LEU A 53 -10.62 1.65 -13.51
N ILE A 54 -11.21 1.14 -12.43
CA ILE A 54 -11.44 -0.30 -12.26
C ILE A 54 -12.43 -0.83 -13.32
N SER A 55 -13.53 -0.14 -13.53
CA SER A 55 -14.58 -0.55 -14.49
C SER A 55 -14.06 -0.62 -15.92
N ARG A 56 -13.20 0.30 -16.31
CA ARG A 56 -12.56 0.30 -17.64
C ARG A 56 -11.44 -0.72 -17.79
N THR A 57 -10.82 -1.13 -16.69
CA THR A 57 -9.72 -2.10 -16.71
C THR A 57 -10.23 -3.53 -16.70
N VAL A 58 -11.22 -3.83 -15.85
CA VAL A 58 -11.80 -5.17 -15.69
C VAL A 58 -13.17 -5.20 -16.36
N TYR A 59 -13.19 -5.09 -17.69
CA TYR A 59 -14.41 -4.98 -18.51
C TYR A 59 -15.21 -6.31 -18.63
N TRP A 60 -14.63 -7.43 -18.20
CA TRP A 60 -15.27 -8.77 -18.28
C TRP A 60 -16.08 -9.14 -17.02
N VAL A 61 -16.11 -8.31 -16.01
CA VAL A 61 -16.92 -8.47 -14.79
C VAL A 61 -17.72 -7.20 -14.55
N SER A 62 -18.96 -7.33 -14.04
CA SER A 62 -19.77 -6.15 -13.76
C SER A 62 -19.14 -5.30 -12.64
N PRO A 63 -18.93 -4.00 -12.86
CA PRO A 63 -18.30 -3.12 -11.89
C PRO A 63 -19.07 -3.03 -10.57
N GLU A 64 -20.41 -3.12 -10.63
CA GLU A 64 -21.30 -3.05 -9.47
C GLU A 64 -21.04 -4.16 -8.46
N PHE A 65 -20.57 -5.32 -8.93
CA PHE A 65 -20.17 -6.43 -8.07
C PHE A 65 -18.67 -6.36 -7.74
N PHE A 66 -17.83 -6.10 -8.75
CA PHE A 66 -16.38 -6.24 -8.61
C PHE A 66 -15.75 -5.16 -7.72
N VAL A 67 -16.22 -3.90 -7.82
CA VAL A 67 -15.65 -2.82 -7.01
C VAL A 67 -15.95 -2.99 -5.52
N PRO A 68 -17.19 -3.28 -5.07
CA PRO A 68 -17.45 -3.61 -3.68
C PRO A 68 -16.71 -4.86 -3.19
N PHE A 69 -16.58 -5.89 -4.04
CA PHE A 69 -15.78 -7.09 -3.72
C PHE A 69 -14.31 -6.74 -3.43
N LEU A 70 -13.68 -5.93 -4.27
CA LEU A 70 -12.33 -5.42 -4.01
C LEU A 70 -12.28 -4.58 -2.73
N GLY A 71 -13.33 -3.82 -2.44
CA GLY A 71 -13.43 -3.04 -1.21
C GLY A 71 -13.43 -3.93 0.04
N VAL A 72 -14.21 -4.99 0.04
CA VAL A 72 -14.21 -5.99 1.12
C VAL A 72 -12.85 -6.66 1.25
N TRP A 73 -12.22 -7.03 0.14
CA TRP A 73 -10.87 -7.59 0.11
C TRP A 73 -9.86 -6.65 0.80
N GLU A 74 -9.87 -5.36 0.44
CA GLU A 74 -8.99 -4.35 1.05
C GLU A 74 -9.23 -4.23 2.56
N ILE A 75 -10.49 -4.21 3.00
CA ILE A 75 -10.83 -4.16 4.43
C ILE A 75 -10.26 -5.39 5.15
N VAL A 76 -10.44 -6.59 4.60
CA VAL A 76 -9.92 -7.84 5.19
C VAL A 76 -8.40 -7.78 5.33
N VAL A 77 -7.69 -7.34 4.28
CA VAL A 77 -6.24 -7.15 4.32
C VAL A 77 -5.86 -6.10 5.37
N GLY A 78 -6.53 -4.97 5.39
CA GLY A 78 -6.26 -3.89 6.35
C GLY A 78 -6.46 -4.34 7.80
N VAL A 79 -7.56 -5.02 8.10
CA VAL A 79 -7.82 -5.59 9.44
C VAL A 79 -6.78 -6.66 9.79
N GLY A 80 -6.45 -7.54 8.85
CA GLY A 80 -5.41 -8.55 9.03
C GLY A 80 -4.03 -7.96 9.38
N LEU A 81 -3.65 -6.87 8.69
CA LEU A 81 -2.42 -6.13 9.00
C LEU A 81 -2.49 -5.43 10.36
N LEU A 82 -3.62 -4.80 10.69
CA LEU A 82 -3.80 -4.08 11.94
C LEU A 82 -3.70 -5.01 13.14
N CYS A 83 -4.45 -6.11 13.11
CA CYS A 83 -4.55 -7.09 14.19
C CYS A 83 -3.46 -8.17 14.14
N ARG A 84 -2.58 -8.17 13.12
CA ARG A 84 -1.57 -9.22 12.87
C ARG A 84 -2.19 -10.63 12.73
N LEU A 85 -3.40 -10.70 12.21
CA LEU A 85 -4.10 -11.97 12.00
C LEU A 85 -3.52 -12.70 10.78
N ALA A 86 -3.13 -13.97 10.97
CA ALA A 86 -2.62 -14.83 9.89
C ALA A 86 -1.70 -14.06 8.91
N LEU A 87 -0.69 -13.36 9.43
CA LEU A 87 0.05 -12.31 8.71
C LEU A 87 0.61 -12.79 7.36
N ARG A 88 0.97 -14.07 7.23
CA ARG A 88 1.41 -14.66 5.95
C ARG A 88 0.30 -14.66 4.90
N LEU A 89 -0.91 -15.08 5.28
CA LEU A 89 -2.07 -15.07 4.40
C LEU A 89 -2.49 -13.63 4.06
N THR A 90 -2.50 -12.75 5.05
CA THR A 90 -2.79 -11.32 4.85
C THR A 90 -1.83 -10.69 3.85
N LEU A 91 -0.54 -10.97 3.95
CA LEU A 91 0.47 -10.48 3.00
C LEU A 91 0.29 -11.09 1.61
N LEU A 92 -0.08 -12.36 1.51
CA LEU A 92 -0.41 -12.98 0.21
C LEU A 92 -1.58 -12.25 -0.46
N LEU A 93 -2.67 -12.00 0.27
CA LEU A 93 -3.82 -11.25 -0.24
C LEU A 93 -3.44 -9.81 -0.63
N PHE A 94 -2.60 -9.17 0.16
CA PHE A 94 -2.04 -7.85 -0.12
C PHE A 94 -1.24 -7.84 -1.44
N TRP A 95 -0.34 -8.82 -1.66
CA TRP A 95 0.44 -8.93 -2.88
C TRP A 95 -0.41 -9.22 -4.11
N LEU A 96 -1.43 -10.08 -3.97
CA LEU A 96 -2.38 -10.37 -5.05
C LEU A 96 -3.12 -9.11 -5.50
N GLN A 97 -3.56 -8.30 -4.55
CA GLN A 97 -4.24 -7.04 -4.84
C GLN A 97 -3.33 -6.05 -5.57
N LEU A 98 -2.10 -5.88 -5.08
CA LEU A 98 -1.13 -5.00 -5.74
C LEU A 98 -0.81 -5.47 -7.16
N ALA A 99 -0.62 -6.78 -7.38
CA ALA A 99 -0.43 -7.33 -8.70
C ALA A 99 -1.61 -7.00 -9.63
N GLY A 100 -2.85 -7.13 -9.12
CA GLY A 100 -4.06 -6.72 -9.85
C GLY A 100 -4.07 -5.23 -10.21
N THR A 101 -3.61 -4.36 -9.32
CA THR A 101 -3.53 -2.92 -9.59
C THR A 101 -2.54 -2.60 -10.71
N PHE A 102 -1.41 -3.31 -10.78
CA PHE A 102 -0.42 -3.12 -11.85
C PHE A 102 -0.88 -3.63 -13.22
N LEU A 103 -1.92 -4.48 -13.28
CA LEU A 103 -2.52 -4.88 -14.57
C LEU A 103 -3.04 -3.69 -15.37
N VAL A 104 -3.41 -2.58 -14.73
CA VAL A 104 -3.82 -1.35 -15.43
C VAL A 104 -2.76 -0.88 -16.41
N LEU A 105 -1.47 -0.93 -16.04
CA LEU A 105 -0.38 -0.49 -16.90
C LEU A 105 -0.22 -1.35 -18.15
N LEU A 106 -0.61 -2.63 -18.07
CA LEU A 106 -0.51 -3.59 -19.16
C LEU A 106 -1.78 -3.62 -20.02
N LEU A 107 -2.95 -3.60 -19.39
CA LEU A 107 -4.23 -3.75 -20.07
C LEU A 107 -4.76 -2.42 -20.62
N ARG A 108 -4.42 -1.30 -19.96
CA ARG A 108 -4.92 0.03 -20.29
C ARG A 108 -3.81 1.07 -20.28
N PRO A 109 -2.77 0.89 -21.12
CA PRO A 109 -1.70 1.88 -21.27
C PRO A 109 -2.23 3.24 -21.75
N ASP A 110 -3.35 3.25 -22.47
CA ASP A 110 -4.07 4.45 -22.92
C ASP A 110 -4.58 5.32 -21.75
N ILE A 111 -4.93 4.70 -20.63
CA ILE A 111 -5.36 5.41 -19.41
C ILE A 111 -4.16 5.79 -18.55
N ALA A 112 -3.12 4.95 -18.51
CA ALA A 112 -1.99 5.12 -17.61
C ALA A 112 -0.93 6.11 -18.13
N PHE A 113 -0.79 6.25 -19.46
CA PHE A 113 0.28 7.03 -20.07
C PHE A 113 -0.26 8.09 -21.04
N GLN A 114 0.30 9.31 -20.97
CA GLN A 114 -0.05 10.38 -21.88
C GLN A 114 0.64 10.14 -23.24
N PHE A 115 -0.14 10.30 -24.31
CA PHE A 115 0.35 10.17 -25.69
C PHE A 115 1.11 8.86 -26.00
N GLY A 116 0.84 7.78 -25.23
CA GLY A 116 1.55 6.50 -25.37
C GLY A 116 3.00 6.52 -24.89
N ASN A 117 3.43 7.57 -24.20
CA ASN A 117 4.79 7.69 -23.67
C ASN A 117 4.86 7.17 -22.23
N PRO A 118 5.60 6.07 -21.95
CA PRO A 118 5.69 5.48 -20.61
C PRO A 118 6.31 6.39 -19.54
N LEU A 119 7.01 7.44 -19.96
CA LEU A 119 7.61 8.41 -19.03
C LEU A 119 6.65 9.54 -18.63
N LEU A 120 5.53 9.67 -19.35
CA LEU A 120 4.51 10.67 -19.08
C LEU A 120 3.26 10.02 -18.51
N LEU A 121 3.16 10.01 -17.20
CA LEU A 121 2.02 9.40 -16.49
C LEU A 121 0.80 10.32 -16.51
N THR A 122 -0.37 9.73 -16.59
CA THR A 122 -1.63 10.38 -16.23
C THR A 122 -1.80 10.39 -14.71
N THR A 123 -2.84 11.01 -14.19
CA THR A 123 -3.19 10.94 -12.76
C THR A 123 -3.43 9.49 -12.33
N GLU A 124 -4.10 8.69 -13.17
CA GLU A 124 -4.36 7.28 -12.93
C GLU A 124 -3.06 6.46 -12.95
N GLY A 125 -2.17 6.73 -13.91
CA GLY A 125 -0.85 6.12 -13.99
C GLY A 125 0.00 6.42 -12.76
N GLU A 126 0.04 7.68 -12.31
CA GLU A 126 0.72 8.06 -11.06
C GLU A 126 0.16 7.31 -9.85
N PHE A 127 -1.17 7.19 -9.76
CA PHE A 127 -1.82 6.46 -8.69
C PHE A 127 -1.36 5.00 -8.63
N VAL A 128 -1.23 4.34 -9.80
CA VAL A 128 -0.73 2.96 -9.89
C VAL A 128 0.75 2.88 -9.52
N ILE A 129 1.59 3.75 -10.05
CA ILE A 129 3.05 3.72 -9.79
C ILE A 129 3.36 3.99 -8.31
N LYS A 130 2.62 4.86 -7.63
CA LYS A 130 2.77 5.10 -6.18
C LYS A 130 2.61 3.83 -5.35
N ASN A 131 1.93 2.80 -5.85
CA ASN A 131 1.83 1.50 -5.16
C ASN A 131 3.17 0.75 -5.05
N LEU A 132 4.24 1.17 -5.74
CA LEU A 132 5.60 0.66 -5.48
C LEU A 132 6.02 0.87 -4.02
N VAL A 133 5.58 1.96 -3.39
CA VAL A 133 5.82 2.21 -1.95
C VAL A 133 5.10 1.16 -1.10
N LEU A 134 3.89 0.75 -1.49
CA LEU A 134 3.16 -0.32 -0.81
C LEU A 134 3.87 -1.67 -0.97
N ILE A 135 4.43 -1.95 -2.15
CA ILE A 135 5.25 -3.16 -2.38
C ILE A 135 6.43 -3.19 -1.39
N ALA A 136 7.21 -2.12 -1.32
CA ALA A 136 8.32 -2.01 -0.39
C ALA A 136 7.86 -2.13 1.08
N SER A 137 6.72 -1.51 1.42
CA SER A 137 6.11 -1.62 2.75
C SER A 137 5.75 -3.07 3.10
N GLY A 138 5.17 -3.81 2.16
CA GLY A 138 4.84 -5.22 2.33
C GLY A 138 6.07 -6.09 2.60
N LEU A 139 7.21 -5.83 1.91
CA LEU A 139 8.48 -6.52 2.16
C LEU A 139 8.99 -6.25 3.58
N VAL A 140 8.97 -4.97 4.01
CA VAL A 140 9.40 -4.59 5.36
C VAL A 140 8.50 -5.21 6.42
N ILE A 141 7.18 -5.20 6.24
CA ILE A 141 6.24 -5.85 7.16
C ILE A 141 6.47 -7.37 7.16
N GLY A 142 6.66 -7.96 5.98
CA GLY A 142 6.93 -9.39 5.82
C GLY A 142 8.19 -9.87 6.54
N SER A 143 9.22 -9.05 6.62
CA SER A 143 10.45 -9.39 7.34
C SER A 143 10.26 -9.58 8.85
N THR A 144 9.09 -9.24 9.38
CA THR A 144 8.74 -9.41 10.81
C THR A 144 8.01 -10.71 11.12
N VAL A 145 7.62 -11.49 10.09
CA VAL A 145 6.76 -12.69 10.24
C VAL A 145 7.46 -13.82 10.97
N GLU A 146 8.76 -13.99 10.78
CA GLU A 146 9.54 -15.06 11.40
C GLU A 146 9.93 -14.80 12.85
N ARG A 147 9.73 -13.58 13.32
CA ARG A 147 10.10 -13.17 14.68
C ARG A 147 8.93 -13.31 15.68
N THR A 148 7.84 -13.93 15.26
CA THR A 148 6.67 -14.24 16.08
C THR A 148 6.42 -15.74 16.06
#